data_c8cf146f861629a5b2c77959992bf5ad
#
_entry.id   c8cf146f861629a5b2c77959992bf5ad
#
_cell.length_a   1.000
_cell.length_b   1.000
_cell.length_c   1.000
_cell.angle_alpha   90.00
_cell.angle_beta   90.00
_cell.angle_gamma   90.00
#
_symmetry.space_group_name_H-M   'P 1'
#
loop_
_entity.id
_entity.type
_entity.pdbx_description
1 polymer ?
#
loop_
_entity_poly.entity_id
_entity_poly.type
_entity_poly.pdbx_seq_one_letter_code
_entity_poly.pdbx_strand_id
1 'polypeptide(L)' 'MASGSDYSEKVTWQISFYAKIPRHPALINLRETLRAMGLHPMIIHEFNTEDRIWHSYFSLETDGEKI' A
#
# COMPACT_ATOMS: atom_id res chain seq x y z
N MET A 1 17.69 11.08 -26.14
CA MET A 1 17.29 10.86 -25.59
C MET A 1 16.95 11.11 -24.70
N ALA A 2 16.67 11.17 -24.59
CA ALA A 2 16.38 11.41 -23.61
C ALA A 2 16.40 10.95 -22.95
N SER A 3 16.50 10.74 -23.10
CA SER A 3 16.55 10.31 -22.41
C SER A 3 16.41 10.15 -21.24
N GLY A 4 17.02 9.64 -20.72
CA GLY A 4 16.96 9.33 -19.37
C GLY A 4 16.61 10.45 -18.48
N SER A 5 16.83 11.58 -18.93
CA SER A 5 16.52 12.71 -18.08
C SER A 5 15.05 12.84 -17.84
N ASP A 6 14.26 12.37 -18.76
CA ASP A 6 12.85 12.39 -18.57
C ASP A 6 12.37 11.17 -17.89
N TYR A 7 13.28 10.33 -17.57
CA TYR A 7 12.96 9.06 -17.03
C TYR A 7 12.66 9.20 -15.54
N SER A 8 11.49 8.77 -15.16
CA SER A 8 11.17 8.77 -13.76
C SER A 8 10.83 7.36 -13.39
N GLU A 9 11.57 6.84 -12.47
CA GLU A 9 11.32 5.49 -12.00
C GLU A 9 10.11 5.46 -11.12
N LYS A 10 9.27 4.49 -11.36
CA LYS A 10 8.15 4.25 -10.48
C LYS A 10 8.49 3.09 -9.58
N VAL A 11 8.26 3.26 -8.31
CA VAL A 11 8.52 2.23 -7.33
C VAL A 11 7.18 1.72 -6.82
N THR A 12 6.98 0.42 -6.92
CA THR A 12 5.75 -0.19 -6.42
C THR A 12 6.04 -0.85 -5.08
N TRP A 13 5.30 -0.45 -4.09
CA TRP A 13 5.42 -0.99 -2.75
C TRP A 13 4.26 -1.92 -2.50
N GLN A 14 4.53 -3.08 -1.97
CA GLN A 14 3.49 -3.97 -1.54
C GLN A 14 3.44 -3.94 -0.04
N ILE A 15 2.34 -3.51 0.50
CA ILE A 15 2.18 -3.33 1.93
C ILE A 15 1.21 -4.36 2.44
N SER A 16 1.63 -5.07 3.48
CA SER A 16 0.83 -6.12 4.10
C SER A 16 0.57 -5.78 5.54
N PHE A 17 -0.64 -6.07 5.98
CA PHE A 17 -1.05 -5.80 7.34
C PHE A 17 -1.78 -7.03 7.86
N TYR A 18 -1.36 -7.52 9.01
CA TYR A 18 -1.96 -8.72 9.60
C TYR A 18 -2.62 -8.36 10.91
N ALA A 19 -3.85 -8.81 11.09
CA ALA A 19 -4.59 -8.53 12.31
C ALA A 19 -5.64 -9.59 12.53
N LYS A 20 -6.12 -9.67 13.74
CA LYS A 20 -7.16 -10.63 14.07
C LYS A 20 -8.53 -10.13 13.66
N ILE A 21 -8.65 -8.87 13.34
CA ILE A 21 -9.92 -8.30 12.89
C ILE A 21 -9.69 -7.64 11.53
N PRO A 22 -10.72 -7.60 10.68
CA PRO A 22 -10.51 -7.13 9.31
C PRO A 22 -10.29 -5.62 9.19
N ARG A 23 -10.89 -4.83 10.02
CA ARG A 23 -10.75 -3.39 9.89
C ARG A 23 -10.12 -2.82 11.13
N HIS A 24 -8.88 -3.22 11.33
CA HIS A 24 -8.15 -2.76 12.48
C HIS A 24 -8.00 -1.24 12.43
N PRO A 25 -8.14 -0.55 13.59
CA PRO A 25 -8.03 0.91 13.58
C PRO A 25 -6.72 1.44 13.00
N ALA A 26 -5.63 0.71 13.21
CA ALA A 26 -4.35 1.15 12.65
C ALA A 26 -4.38 1.13 11.13
N LEU A 27 -5.03 0.12 10.55
CA LEU A 27 -5.14 0.03 9.11
C LEU A 27 -6.02 1.14 8.56
N ILE A 28 -7.10 1.44 9.26
CA ILE A 28 -7.99 2.51 8.85
C ILE A 28 -7.27 3.85 8.92
N ASN A 29 -6.49 4.07 9.96
CA ASN A 29 -5.71 5.29 10.08
C ASN A 29 -4.70 5.43 8.96
N LEU A 30 -4.06 4.32 8.61
CA LEU A 30 -3.11 4.34 7.50
C LEU A 30 -3.83 4.71 6.20
N ARG A 31 -4.98 4.12 5.96
CA ARG A 31 -5.74 4.42 4.76
C ARG A 31 -6.12 5.89 4.71
N GLU A 32 -6.59 6.44 5.84
CA GLU A 32 -7.00 7.83 5.86
C GLU A 32 -5.80 8.76 5.65
N THR A 33 -4.67 8.41 6.22
CA THR A 33 -3.46 9.19 6.02
C THR A 33 -3.06 9.22 4.55
N LEU A 34 -3.12 8.05 3.90
CA LEU A 34 -2.76 7.98 2.49
C LEU A 34 -3.74 8.77 1.63
N ARG A 35 -5.01 8.72 1.98
CA ARG A 35 -6.02 9.49 1.25
C ARG A 35 -5.79 10.98 1.40
N ALA A 36 -5.41 11.40 2.59
CA ALA A 36 -5.13 12.81 2.82
C ALA A 36 -3.93 13.27 2.00
N MET A 37 -3.06 12.36 1.64
CA MET A 37 -1.93 12.66 0.78
C MET A 37 -2.26 12.57 -0.70
N GLY A 38 -3.51 12.33 -1.03
CA GLY A 38 -3.92 12.22 -2.43
C GLY A 38 -3.80 10.83 -3.01
N LEU A 39 -3.51 9.84 -2.19
CA LEU A 39 -3.38 8.48 -2.65
C LEU A 39 -4.66 7.73 -2.35
N HIS A 40 -4.97 6.75 -3.20
CA HIS A 40 -6.21 6.00 -3.05
C HIS A 40 -5.92 4.51 -3.11
N PRO A 41 -5.42 3.95 -2.02
CA PRO A 41 -5.06 2.54 -2.03
C PRO A 41 -6.30 1.66 -2.10
N MET A 42 -6.20 0.61 -2.89
CA MET A 42 -7.24 -0.38 -2.97
C MET A 42 -6.84 -1.54 -2.08
N ILE A 43 -7.42 -1.63 -0.93
CA ILE A 43 -7.02 -2.60 0.07
C ILE A 43 -7.84 -3.87 -0.09
N ILE A 44 -7.15 -5.00 -0.17
CA ILE A 44 -7.77 -6.30 -0.29
C ILE A 44 -7.63 -7.01 1.04
N HIS A 45 -8.72 -7.61 1.49
CA HIS A 45 -8.73 -8.32 2.77
C HIS A 45 -8.94 -9.80 2.51
N GLU A 46 -8.06 -10.62 3.08
CA GLU A 46 -8.18 -12.06 2.98
C GLU A 46 -8.11 -12.67 4.36
N PHE A 47 -8.94 -13.65 4.61
CA PHE A 47 -8.94 -14.33 5.88
C PHE A 47 -8.21 -15.66 5.75
N ASN A 48 -7.20 -15.83 6.60
CA ASN A 48 -6.45 -17.08 6.65
C ASN A 48 -7.09 -17.97 7.70
N THR A 49 -7.73 -19.04 7.26
CA THR A 49 -8.48 -19.91 8.18
C THR A 49 -7.58 -20.71 9.10
N GLU A 50 -6.37 -21.00 8.67
CA GLU A 50 -5.45 -21.76 9.50
C GLU A 50 -4.97 -20.94 10.68
N ASP A 51 -4.57 -19.73 10.44
CA ASP A 51 -4.05 -18.87 11.49
C ASP A 51 -5.11 -17.98 12.09
N ARG A 52 -6.28 -17.97 11.50
CA ARG A 52 -7.39 -17.12 11.96
C ARG A 52 -6.97 -15.67 12.03
N ILE A 53 -6.30 -15.24 10.98
CA ILE A 53 -5.77 -13.88 10.89
C ILE A 53 -6.24 -13.28 9.57
N TRP A 54 -6.57 -12.01 9.62
CA TRP A 54 -6.89 -11.25 8.42
C TRP A 54 -5.62 -10.66 7.86
N HIS A 55 -5.43 -10.86 6.58
CA HIS A 55 -4.32 -10.27 5.84
C HIS A 55 -4.88 -9.21 4.94
N SER A 56 -4.53 -7.97 5.18
CA SER A 56 -4.94 -6.86 4.34
C SER A 56 -3.72 -6.38 3.58
N TYR A 57 -3.86 -6.21 2.30
CA TYR A 57 -2.71 -5.81 1.50
C TYR A 57 -3.14 -4.90 0.36
N PHE A 58 -2.22 -4.09 -0.07
CA PHE A 58 -2.44 -3.20 -1.18
C PHE A 58 -1.11 -2.81 -1.78
N SER A 59 -1.17 -2.31 -3.01
CA SER A 59 0.01 -1.83 -3.71
C SER A 59 -0.02 -0.32 -3.74
N LEU A 60 1.14 0.26 -3.58
CA LEU A 60 1.29 1.70 -3.61
C LEU A 60 2.40 2.04 -4.57
N GLU A 61 2.14 2.94 -5.49
CA GLU A 61 3.13 3.33 -6.46
C GLU A 61 3.58 4.75 -6.18
N THR A 62 4.87 4.93 -6.11
CA THR A 62 5.44 6.25 -5.88
C THR A 62 6.52 6.51 -6.91
N ASP A 63 6.83 7.76 -7.09
CA ASP A 63 7.93 8.13 -7.96
C ASP A 63 9.24 7.83 -7.25
N GLY A 64 10.17 7.28 -7.99
CA GLY A 64 11.47 7.00 -7.43
C GLY A 64 12.26 8.26 -7.20
N GLU A 65 13.17 8.15 -6.27
CA GLU A 65 14.06 9.24 -6.00
C GLU A 65 15.06 9.38 -7.11
N LYS A 66 15.30 10.60 -7.50
CA LYS A 66 16.35 10.84 -8.45
C LYS A 66 17.60 11.17 -7.71
N ILE A 67 18.51 10.37 -7.79
CA ILE A 67 19.74 10.58 -7.06
C ILE A 67 20.89 10.87 -7.94
#